data_ad47a38be1893026c695c910410f973d
#
_entry.id   ad47a38be1893026c695c910410f973d
#
_cell.length_a   1.000
_cell.length_b   1.000
_cell.length_c   1.000
_cell.angle_alpha   90.00
_cell.angle_beta   90.00
_cell.angle_gamma   90.00
#
_symmetry.space_group_name_H-M   'P 1'
#
loop_
_entity.id
_entity.type
_entity.pdbx_description
1 polymer ?
#
loop_
_entity_poly.entity_id
_entity_poly.type
_entity_poly.pdbx_seq_one_letter_code
_entity_poly.pdbx_strand_id
1 'polypeptide(L)'
;MSRSSITRTLGRNPERSPEHTAERASKVREAAPSRGGKAHSIRIIGGDWKRTPLPVLSLDGLRPTPDRVRETLFNWLGQSLNGKRCLDLFAGSGALGFEAASRGAVRVLMVERSGRAVAQLKANQTRLAAKNIEIVEADALRLAAGLAPNSFDVVFLDPPFGDTAMLQRAIELAVPLVSPGGALYVESGEPVDLAQTPALAGWAITREGKAGAVRYHLLRRENEE
;
A
#
# COMPACT_ATOMS: atom_id res chain seq x y z
N MET A 1 -34.53 -21.00 81.42
CA MET A 1 -34.16 -20.05 82.49
C MET A 1 -33.75 -18.76 81.83
N SER A 2 -34.59 -17.84 81.96
CA SER A 2 -34.55 -16.51 82.61
C SER A 2 -33.86 -15.46 81.72
N ARG A 3 -34.68 -14.61 81.15
CA ARG A 3 -35.04 -13.23 81.55
C ARG A 3 -33.89 -12.25 81.22
N SER A 4 -34.00 -11.03 80.70
CA SER A 4 -35.05 -9.99 80.79
C SER A 4 -34.56 -8.87 79.87
N SER A 5 -35.39 -8.33 79.01
CA SER A 5 -36.06 -7.01 79.11
C SER A 5 -35.19 -5.82 79.47
N ILE A 6 -35.17 -4.72 78.73
CA ILE A 6 -35.94 -3.47 78.92
C ILE A 6 -35.42 -2.44 77.96
N THR A 7 -36.16 -1.98 77.03
CA THR A 7 -37.06 -0.83 76.80
C THR A 7 -36.42 0.59 76.79
N ARG A 8 -36.89 1.34 75.76
CA ARG A 8 -37.15 2.80 75.68
C ARG A 8 -36.01 3.66 75.18
N THR A 9 -36.15 4.71 74.35
CA THR A 9 -37.31 5.57 74.04
C THR A 9 -36.96 6.40 72.81
N LEU A 10 -37.94 6.57 71.91
CA LEU A 10 -38.33 7.72 71.10
C LEU A 10 -37.41 8.94 70.95
N GLY A 11 -37.17 9.32 69.67
CA GLY A 11 -36.77 10.65 69.28
C GLY A 11 -37.12 10.89 67.80
N ARG A 12 -38.06 11.74 67.57
CA ARG A 12 -38.75 12.13 66.35
C ARG A 12 -37.87 12.62 65.21
N ASN A 13 -38.35 12.35 64.00
CA ASN A 13 -38.19 12.95 62.68
C ASN A 13 -38.23 14.50 62.73
N PRO A 14 -37.65 15.25 61.76
CA PRO A 14 -38.40 15.49 60.54
C PRO A 14 -37.59 15.50 59.23
N GLU A 15 -38.33 15.06 58.19
CA GLU A 15 -38.31 15.43 56.78
C GLU A 15 -37.22 16.33 56.22
N ARG A 16 -36.50 15.87 55.21
CA ARG A 16 -36.16 16.66 54.02
C ARG A 16 -36.17 15.77 52.76
N SER A 17 -36.91 16.28 51.82
CA SER A 17 -37.24 15.77 50.48
C SER A 17 -36.00 15.58 49.56
N PRO A 18 -36.21 14.88 48.41
CA PRO A 18 -35.14 14.36 47.56
C PRO A 18 -34.71 15.40 46.51
N GLU A 19 -33.45 15.63 46.36
CA GLU A 19 -32.98 16.29 45.13
C GLU A 19 -31.59 15.78 44.76
N HIS A 20 -31.52 15.44 43.47
CA HIS A 20 -30.34 15.35 42.61
C HIS A 20 -29.31 14.24 42.82
N THR A 21 -29.64 13.06 42.37
CA THR A 21 -28.66 12.15 41.76
C THR A 21 -28.27 12.71 40.40
N ALA A 22 -27.24 13.55 40.35
CA ALA A 22 -26.63 13.96 39.13
C ALA A 22 -25.81 12.78 38.56
N GLU A 23 -26.30 12.29 37.48
CA GLU A 23 -25.70 11.34 36.56
C GLU A 23 -24.31 11.85 36.12
N ARG A 24 -23.24 11.27 36.67
CA ARG A 24 -21.89 11.47 36.15
C ARG A 24 -21.76 10.71 34.84
N ALA A 25 -22.19 11.33 33.74
CA ALA A 25 -21.77 10.92 32.41
C ALA A 25 -20.24 11.05 32.33
N SER A 26 -19.56 9.91 32.32
CA SER A 26 -18.15 9.81 32.01
C SER A 26 -17.95 10.26 30.55
N LYS A 27 -17.55 11.51 30.34
CA LYS A 27 -16.98 11.96 29.09
C LYS A 27 -15.74 11.13 28.81
N VAL A 28 -15.88 10.17 27.91
CA VAL A 28 -14.75 9.57 27.20
C VAL A 28 -14.05 10.74 26.52
N ARG A 29 -12.92 11.16 27.04
CA ARG A 29 -12.04 12.10 26.37
C ARG A 29 -11.51 11.40 25.14
N GLU A 30 -12.06 11.75 24.01
CA GLU A 30 -11.50 11.48 22.69
C GLU A 30 -10.07 12.03 22.72
N ALA A 31 -9.10 11.12 22.65
CA ALA A 31 -7.69 11.49 22.63
C ALA A 31 -7.43 12.33 21.37
N ALA A 32 -7.09 13.59 21.58
CA ALA A 32 -6.67 14.48 20.50
C ALA A 32 -5.50 13.82 19.73
N PRO A 33 -5.47 13.92 18.39
CA PRO A 33 -4.38 13.35 17.62
C PRO A 33 -3.06 13.99 18.04
N SER A 34 -2.08 13.16 18.37
CA SER A 34 -0.73 13.58 18.73
C SER A 34 -0.15 14.49 17.66
N ARG A 35 0.18 15.72 18.05
CA ARG A 35 0.93 16.66 17.20
C ARG A 35 2.32 16.08 16.95
N GLY A 36 2.72 15.96 15.65
CA GLY A 36 4.11 16.04 15.30
C GLY A 36 4.75 14.91 14.53
N GLY A 37 4.22 14.54 13.38
CA GLY A 37 5.04 14.00 12.29
C GLY A 37 4.57 14.73 11.03
N LYS A 38 5.50 15.29 10.23
CA LYS A 38 5.12 15.77 8.90
C LYS A 38 4.45 14.61 8.19
N ALA A 39 3.14 14.71 7.94
CA ALA A 39 2.44 13.70 7.17
C ALA A 39 3.18 13.56 5.84
N HIS A 40 3.86 12.44 5.65
CA HIS A 40 4.48 12.15 4.37
C HIS A 40 3.34 11.98 3.36
N SER A 41 3.47 12.60 2.23
CA SER A 41 2.52 12.43 1.13
C SER A 41 3.27 12.17 -0.15
N ILE A 42 2.77 11.27 -0.97
CA ILE A 42 3.13 11.16 -2.37
C ILE A 42 2.17 11.99 -3.20
N ARG A 43 2.61 12.45 -4.36
CA ARG A 43 1.75 13.18 -5.29
C ARG A 43 1.58 12.38 -6.56
N ILE A 44 0.35 12.25 -7.05
CA ILE A 44 0.07 11.72 -8.38
C ILE A 44 0.62 12.69 -9.43
N ILE A 45 1.39 12.18 -10.38
CA ILE A 45 2.12 13.01 -11.36
C ILE A 45 1.30 13.23 -12.63
N GLY A 46 0.59 12.20 -13.11
CA GLY A 46 -0.16 12.23 -14.37
C GLY A 46 -1.56 11.65 -14.26
N GLY A 47 -2.29 11.67 -15.39
CA GLY A 47 -3.62 11.09 -15.49
C GLY A 47 -4.72 11.89 -14.81
N ASP A 48 -5.83 11.21 -14.52
CA ASP A 48 -7.07 11.80 -14.02
C ASP A 48 -6.93 12.44 -12.63
N TRP A 49 -6.03 11.91 -11.81
CA TRP A 49 -5.80 12.43 -10.44
C TRP A 49 -4.53 13.26 -10.34
N LYS A 50 -4.03 13.80 -11.45
CA LYS A 50 -2.81 14.61 -11.49
C LYS A 50 -2.79 15.69 -10.40
N ARG A 51 -1.66 15.80 -9.69
CA ARG A 51 -1.38 16.74 -8.59
C ARG A 51 -2.12 16.43 -7.29
N THR A 52 -2.89 15.35 -7.21
CA THR A 52 -3.54 14.97 -5.95
C THR A 52 -2.52 14.42 -4.96
N PRO A 53 -2.41 14.99 -3.75
CA PRO A 53 -1.57 14.45 -2.70
C PRO A 53 -2.28 13.27 -2.03
N LEU A 54 -1.55 12.17 -1.85
CA LEU A 54 -2.01 10.99 -1.13
C LEU A 54 -1.23 10.86 0.19
N PRO A 55 -1.89 10.87 1.34
CA PRO A 55 -1.27 10.55 2.61
C PRO A 55 -0.61 9.17 2.56
N VAL A 56 0.60 9.07 3.08
CA VAL A 56 1.29 7.78 3.25
C VAL A 56 1.76 7.65 4.69
N LEU A 57 1.78 6.41 5.16
CA LEU A 57 2.30 6.12 6.49
C LEU A 57 3.82 6.32 6.50
N SER A 58 4.31 6.98 7.55
CA SER A 58 5.73 6.92 7.88
C SER A 58 5.98 5.58 8.56
N LEU A 59 6.38 4.59 7.78
CA LEU A 59 6.85 3.30 8.28
C LEU A 59 8.36 3.26 8.09
N ASP A 60 9.08 2.78 9.11
CA ASP A 60 10.52 2.60 9.02
C ASP A 60 10.85 1.66 7.86
N GLY A 61 11.72 2.13 6.97
CA GLY A 61 12.09 1.39 5.74
C GLY A 61 11.21 1.65 4.51
N LEU A 62 10.06 2.32 4.63
CA LEU A 62 9.22 2.70 3.50
C LEU A 62 9.68 4.04 2.94
N ARG A 63 10.49 4.01 1.89
CA ARG A 63 10.87 5.20 1.12
C ARG A 63 10.08 5.19 -0.19
N PRO A 64 9.11 6.09 -0.37
CA PRO A 64 8.37 6.14 -1.63
C PRO A 64 9.32 6.40 -2.81
N THR A 65 9.09 5.71 -3.91
CA THR A 65 9.76 5.97 -5.18
C THR A 65 9.67 7.46 -5.53
N PRO A 66 10.80 8.15 -5.72
CA PRO A 66 10.80 9.60 -5.98
C PRO A 66 9.95 9.98 -7.18
N ASP A 67 9.31 11.17 -7.13
CA ASP A 67 8.48 11.69 -8.23
C ASP A 67 9.18 11.59 -9.58
N ARG A 68 10.48 11.95 -9.64
CA ARG A 68 11.27 11.91 -10.88
C ARG A 68 11.42 10.49 -11.44
N VAL A 69 11.59 9.48 -10.60
CA VAL A 69 11.69 8.09 -11.05
C VAL A 69 10.37 7.63 -11.63
N ARG A 70 9.26 7.92 -10.95
CA ARG A 70 7.91 7.61 -11.43
C ARG A 70 7.59 8.32 -12.74
N GLU A 71 7.92 9.60 -12.87
CA GLU A 71 7.78 10.34 -14.12
C GLU A 71 8.56 9.68 -15.27
N THR A 72 9.81 9.30 -15.02
CA THR A 72 10.65 8.60 -16.00
C THR A 72 10.05 7.27 -16.40
N LEU A 73 9.63 6.44 -15.43
CA LEU A 73 9.01 5.14 -15.69
C LEU A 73 7.77 5.29 -16.57
N PHE A 74 6.84 6.17 -16.20
CA PHE A 74 5.60 6.30 -16.95
C PHE A 74 5.80 6.96 -18.32
N ASN A 75 6.87 7.76 -18.51
CA ASN A 75 7.28 8.19 -19.85
C ASN A 75 7.78 7.01 -20.70
N TRP A 76 8.53 6.08 -20.12
CA TRP A 76 8.96 4.86 -20.80
C TRP A 76 7.80 3.93 -21.17
N LEU A 77 6.75 3.91 -20.35
CA LEU A 77 5.52 3.14 -20.60
C LEU A 77 4.56 3.83 -21.58
N GLY A 78 4.88 5.04 -22.08
CA GLY A 78 4.06 5.76 -23.06
C GLY A 78 3.03 6.72 -22.46
N GLN A 79 3.18 7.10 -21.20
CA GLN A 79 2.37 8.05 -20.41
C GLN A 79 0.90 7.63 -20.17
N SER A 80 0.25 6.94 -21.10
CA SER A 80 -1.11 6.40 -20.98
C SER A 80 -1.06 4.89 -20.79
N LEU A 81 -1.84 4.38 -19.87
CA LEU A 81 -2.04 2.95 -19.63
C LEU A 81 -3.47 2.52 -19.97
N ASN A 82 -4.16 3.24 -20.84
CA ASN A 82 -5.52 2.92 -21.26
C ASN A 82 -5.61 1.45 -21.71
N GLY A 83 -6.58 0.72 -21.15
CA GLY A 83 -6.81 -0.69 -21.48
C GLY A 83 -5.83 -1.66 -20.83
N LYS A 84 -4.79 -1.20 -20.11
CA LYS A 84 -3.77 -2.05 -19.51
C LYS A 84 -4.19 -2.58 -18.13
N ARG A 85 -3.82 -3.83 -17.87
CA ARG A 85 -3.92 -4.49 -16.55
C ARG A 85 -2.55 -4.41 -15.89
N CYS A 86 -2.49 -3.86 -14.68
CA CYS A 86 -1.23 -3.66 -13.96
C CYS A 86 -1.21 -4.47 -12.66
N LEU A 87 -0.03 -4.95 -12.30
CA LEU A 87 0.25 -5.56 -11.01
C LEU A 87 1.34 -4.76 -10.29
N ASP A 88 1.04 -4.28 -9.09
CA ASP A 88 2.00 -3.68 -8.17
C ASP A 88 2.22 -4.69 -7.03
N LEU A 89 3.29 -5.50 -7.17
CA LEU A 89 3.49 -6.68 -6.33
C LEU A 89 4.00 -6.33 -4.92
N PHE A 90 4.56 -5.13 -4.74
CA PHE A 90 5.05 -4.62 -3.46
C PHE A 90 4.56 -3.19 -3.26
N ALA A 91 3.24 -3.03 -3.10
CA ALA A 91 2.60 -1.73 -3.26
C ALA A 91 3.06 -0.65 -2.27
N GLY A 92 3.41 -1.03 -1.05
CA GLY A 92 3.91 -0.09 -0.05
C GLY A 92 3.03 1.14 0.13
N SER A 93 3.52 2.30 -0.31
CA SER A 93 2.77 3.56 -0.31
C SER A 93 1.67 3.65 -1.38
N GLY A 94 1.68 2.76 -2.35
CA GLY A 94 0.81 2.76 -3.52
C GLY A 94 1.25 3.70 -4.64
N ALA A 95 2.48 4.20 -4.60
CA ALA A 95 2.94 5.23 -5.53
C ALA A 95 2.85 4.80 -7.00
N LEU A 96 3.20 3.55 -7.32
CA LEU A 96 3.15 3.02 -8.67
C LEU A 96 1.74 2.61 -9.08
N GLY A 97 1.04 1.89 -8.20
CA GLY A 97 -0.32 1.43 -8.48
C GLY A 97 -1.33 2.56 -8.67
N PHE A 98 -1.33 3.57 -7.81
CA PHE A 98 -2.22 4.74 -7.98
C PHE A 98 -1.86 5.57 -9.21
N GLU A 99 -0.58 5.72 -9.52
CA GLU A 99 -0.16 6.40 -10.74
C GLU A 99 -0.62 5.65 -11.99
N ALA A 100 -0.48 4.31 -12.02
CA ALA A 100 -0.96 3.47 -13.12
C ALA A 100 -2.48 3.60 -13.32
N ALA A 101 -3.25 3.54 -12.23
CA ALA A 101 -4.70 3.70 -12.26
C ALA A 101 -5.10 5.10 -12.75
N SER A 102 -4.42 6.15 -12.27
CA SER A 102 -4.63 7.53 -12.72
C SER A 102 -4.38 7.72 -14.22
N ARG A 103 -3.47 6.94 -14.80
CA ARG A 103 -3.13 7.00 -16.23
C ARG A 103 -3.98 6.09 -17.11
N GLY A 104 -5.10 5.59 -16.58
CA GLY A 104 -6.13 4.90 -17.33
C GLY A 104 -5.99 3.38 -17.37
N ALA A 105 -5.16 2.75 -16.52
CA ALA A 105 -5.17 1.30 -16.39
C ALA A 105 -6.59 0.81 -16.05
N VAL A 106 -7.08 -0.20 -16.76
CA VAL A 106 -8.44 -0.72 -16.55
C VAL A 106 -8.55 -1.55 -15.27
N ARG A 107 -7.44 -2.13 -14.85
CA ARG A 107 -7.32 -2.86 -13.59
C ARG A 107 -5.92 -2.70 -13.02
N VAL A 108 -5.83 -2.41 -11.74
CA VAL A 108 -4.58 -2.43 -10.98
C VAL A 108 -4.76 -3.33 -9.76
N LEU A 109 -3.99 -4.40 -9.69
CA LEU A 109 -3.88 -5.24 -8.50
C LEU A 109 -2.69 -4.75 -7.68
N MET A 110 -2.93 -4.33 -6.45
CA MET A 110 -1.92 -3.88 -5.50
C MET A 110 -1.80 -4.88 -4.36
N VAL A 111 -0.61 -5.39 -4.13
CA VAL A 111 -0.33 -6.39 -3.09
C VAL A 111 0.55 -5.77 -2.01
N GLU A 112 0.11 -5.88 -0.78
CA GLU A 112 0.85 -5.36 0.38
C GLU A 112 0.63 -6.28 1.59
N ARG A 113 1.70 -6.60 2.31
CA ARG A 113 1.62 -7.51 3.47
C ARG A 113 1.28 -6.81 4.78
N SER A 114 1.56 -5.52 4.89
CA SER A 114 1.32 -4.74 6.10
C SER A 114 -0.14 -4.30 6.17
N GLY A 115 -0.93 -4.83 7.10
CA GLY A 115 -2.33 -4.45 7.29
C GLY A 115 -2.51 -2.94 7.55
N ARG A 116 -1.52 -2.28 8.17
CA ARG A 116 -1.54 -0.81 8.36
C ARG A 116 -1.38 -0.07 7.03
N ALA A 117 -0.47 -0.53 6.17
CA ALA A 117 -0.29 0.04 4.83
C ALA A 117 -1.54 -0.22 3.97
N VAL A 118 -2.09 -1.43 4.00
CA VAL A 118 -3.35 -1.80 3.32
C VAL A 118 -4.50 -0.88 3.74
N ALA A 119 -4.65 -0.61 5.03
CA ALA A 119 -5.68 0.33 5.52
C ALA A 119 -5.50 1.73 4.92
N GLN A 120 -4.26 2.23 4.84
CA GLN A 120 -3.96 3.52 4.21
C GLN A 120 -4.22 3.50 2.70
N LEU A 121 -3.85 2.42 2.00
CA LEU A 121 -4.14 2.25 0.58
C LEU A 121 -5.65 2.28 0.31
N LYS A 122 -6.45 1.56 1.11
CA LYS A 122 -7.92 1.56 1.00
C LYS A 122 -8.54 2.94 1.29
N ALA A 123 -7.99 3.68 2.24
CA ALA A 123 -8.41 5.07 2.50
C ALA A 123 -8.12 5.97 1.29
N ASN A 124 -6.96 5.84 0.67
CA ASN A 124 -6.59 6.56 -0.55
C ASN A 124 -7.47 6.15 -1.74
N GLN A 125 -7.75 4.86 -1.90
CA GLN A 125 -8.67 4.32 -2.92
C GLN A 125 -10.06 4.95 -2.80
N THR A 126 -10.60 5.00 -1.58
CA THR A 126 -11.91 5.63 -1.30
C THR A 126 -11.88 7.12 -1.60
N ARG A 127 -10.83 7.84 -1.18
CA ARG A 127 -10.64 9.27 -1.44
C ARG A 127 -10.63 9.61 -2.93
N LEU A 128 -10.02 8.75 -3.75
CA LEU A 128 -9.94 8.92 -5.21
C LEU A 128 -11.15 8.36 -5.95
N ALA A 129 -12.09 7.71 -5.26
CA ALA A 129 -13.16 6.93 -5.87
C ALA A 129 -12.64 5.93 -6.93
N ALA A 130 -11.47 5.33 -6.68
CA ALA A 130 -10.73 4.50 -7.62
C ALA A 130 -11.34 3.09 -7.72
N LYS A 131 -12.24 2.89 -8.69
CA LYS A 131 -12.96 1.63 -8.92
C LYS A 131 -12.14 0.57 -9.65
N ASN A 132 -11.07 0.98 -10.32
CA ASN A 132 -10.18 0.14 -11.11
C ASN A 132 -9.00 -0.43 -10.30
N ILE A 133 -8.96 -0.22 -8.99
CA ILE A 133 -7.92 -0.74 -8.09
C ILE A 133 -8.49 -1.84 -7.21
N GLU A 134 -7.76 -2.94 -7.10
CA GLU A 134 -7.97 -4.02 -6.15
C GLU A 134 -6.76 -4.07 -5.19
N ILE A 135 -7.00 -4.05 -3.88
CA ILE A 135 -5.96 -4.05 -2.86
C ILE A 135 -6.08 -5.32 -2.05
N VAL A 136 -5.02 -6.13 -2.06
CA VAL A 136 -4.96 -7.42 -1.37
C VAL A 136 -3.89 -7.38 -0.28
N GLU A 137 -4.29 -7.74 0.95
CA GLU A 137 -3.38 -7.99 2.05
C GLU A 137 -2.83 -9.41 1.94
N ALA A 138 -1.60 -9.55 1.46
CA ALA A 138 -0.98 -10.86 1.26
C ALA A 138 0.54 -10.77 1.20
N ASP A 139 1.19 -11.92 1.36
CA ASP A 139 2.57 -12.10 0.94
C ASP A 139 2.66 -12.08 -0.59
N ALA A 140 3.53 -11.23 -1.12
CA ALA A 140 3.68 -10.97 -2.54
C ALA A 140 4.03 -12.24 -3.33
N LEU A 141 5.02 -13.01 -2.86
CA LEU A 141 5.49 -14.19 -3.55
C LEU A 141 4.45 -15.32 -3.55
N ARG A 142 3.78 -15.49 -2.42
CA ARG A 142 2.71 -16.48 -2.29
C ARG A 142 1.52 -16.15 -3.19
N LEU A 143 1.13 -14.87 -3.26
CA LEU A 143 0.05 -14.46 -4.14
C LEU A 143 0.45 -14.64 -5.61
N ALA A 144 1.64 -14.17 -6.01
CA ALA A 144 2.12 -14.26 -7.39
C ALA A 144 2.14 -15.71 -7.91
N ALA A 145 2.53 -16.67 -7.07
CA ALA A 145 2.52 -18.09 -7.42
C ALA A 145 1.14 -18.67 -7.76
N GLY A 146 0.06 -18.02 -7.30
CA GLY A 146 -1.33 -18.45 -7.58
C GLY A 146 -2.01 -17.69 -8.72
N LEU A 147 -1.36 -16.69 -9.32
CA LEU A 147 -1.94 -15.91 -10.40
C LEU A 147 -1.80 -16.63 -11.75
N ALA A 148 -2.78 -16.41 -12.63
CA ALA A 148 -2.75 -17.01 -13.96
C ALA A 148 -1.67 -16.35 -14.85
N PRO A 149 -0.99 -17.12 -15.72
CA PRO A 149 -0.05 -16.57 -16.69
C PRO A 149 -0.71 -15.53 -17.62
N ASN A 150 0.11 -14.61 -18.14
CA ASN A 150 -0.30 -13.58 -19.09
C ASN A 150 -1.48 -12.71 -18.63
N SER A 151 -1.57 -12.48 -17.30
CA SER A 151 -2.69 -11.75 -16.69
C SER A 151 -2.49 -10.25 -16.65
N PHE A 152 -1.26 -9.76 -16.82
CA PHE A 152 -0.93 -8.35 -16.68
C PHE A 152 -0.09 -7.83 -17.86
N ASP A 153 -0.39 -6.61 -18.25
CA ASP A 153 0.34 -5.92 -19.31
C ASP A 153 1.54 -5.15 -18.77
N VAL A 154 1.51 -4.79 -17.46
CA VAL A 154 2.64 -4.19 -16.75
C VAL A 154 2.70 -4.79 -15.34
N VAL A 155 3.88 -5.26 -14.95
CA VAL A 155 4.17 -5.73 -13.59
C VAL A 155 5.26 -4.85 -12.99
N PHE A 156 5.00 -4.32 -11.80
CA PHE A 156 5.95 -3.53 -11.01
C PHE A 156 6.52 -4.38 -9.87
N LEU A 157 7.85 -4.43 -9.79
CA LEU A 157 8.61 -5.06 -8.72
C LEU A 157 9.50 -4.02 -8.03
N ASP A 158 9.08 -3.59 -6.85
CA ASP A 158 9.84 -2.71 -5.94
C ASP A 158 9.90 -3.37 -4.54
N PRO A 159 10.61 -4.51 -4.42
CA PRO A 159 10.71 -5.22 -3.15
C PRO A 159 11.49 -4.40 -2.11
N PRO A 160 11.39 -4.74 -0.81
CA PRO A 160 12.19 -4.12 0.24
C PRO A 160 13.68 -4.11 -0.12
N PHE A 161 14.31 -2.96 0.06
CA PHE A 161 15.68 -2.69 -0.38
C PHE A 161 16.69 -3.67 0.26
N GLY A 162 17.60 -4.21 -0.57
CA GLY A 162 18.70 -5.08 -0.14
C GLY A 162 18.40 -6.57 -0.08
N ASP A 163 17.17 -7.02 -0.32
CA ASP A 163 16.83 -8.44 -0.37
C ASP A 163 16.92 -8.98 -1.81
N THR A 164 18.14 -9.30 -2.23
CA THR A 164 18.42 -9.85 -3.57
C THR A 164 17.72 -11.19 -3.81
N ALA A 165 17.63 -12.05 -2.80
CA ALA A 165 16.98 -13.36 -2.94
C ALA A 165 15.47 -13.19 -3.16
N MET A 166 14.84 -12.28 -2.43
CA MET A 166 13.43 -11.94 -2.65
C MET A 166 13.21 -11.38 -4.06
N LEU A 167 14.08 -10.48 -4.53
CA LEU A 167 13.98 -9.91 -5.87
C LEU A 167 14.08 -10.99 -6.95
N GLN A 168 15.06 -11.87 -6.86
CA GLN A 168 15.21 -13.00 -7.80
C GLN A 168 13.94 -13.86 -7.83
N ARG A 169 13.42 -14.22 -6.66
CA ARG A 169 12.19 -15.02 -6.58
C ARG A 169 10.98 -14.27 -7.11
N ALA A 170 10.89 -12.97 -6.86
CA ALA A 170 9.82 -12.13 -7.41
C ALA A 170 9.87 -12.08 -8.95
N ILE A 171 11.06 -11.95 -9.54
CA ILE A 171 11.24 -11.98 -11.00
C ILE A 171 10.79 -13.33 -11.58
N GLU A 172 11.22 -14.45 -10.98
CA GLU A 172 10.81 -15.80 -11.42
C GLU A 172 9.28 -15.96 -11.47
N LEU A 173 8.58 -15.43 -10.46
CA LEU A 173 7.14 -15.54 -10.36
C LEU A 173 6.41 -14.52 -11.25
N ALA A 174 7.00 -13.34 -11.46
CA ALA A 174 6.39 -12.26 -12.22
C ALA A 174 6.50 -12.45 -13.74
N VAL A 175 7.60 -13.02 -14.23
CA VAL A 175 7.86 -13.22 -15.66
C VAL A 175 6.71 -13.97 -16.38
N PRO A 176 6.18 -15.08 -15.85
CA PRO A 176 5.05 -15.75 -16.46
C PRO A 176 3.75 -14.92 -16.46
N LEU A 177 3.62 -13.97 -15.54
CA LEU A 177 2.40 -13.17 -15.40
C LEU A 177 2.29 -12.06 -16.45
N VAL A 178 3.41 -11.67 -17.07
CA VAL A 178 3.45 -10.61 -18.08
C VAL A 178 2.90 -11.14 -19.40
N SER A 179 1.89 -10.45 -19.92
CA SER A 179 1.28 -10.75 -21.22
C SER A 179 2.27 -10.54 -22.38
N PRO A 180 2.08 -11.16 -23.55
CA PRO A 180 2.78 -10.77 -24.77
C PRO A 180 2.71 -9.26 -25.02
N GLY A 181 3.81 -8.64 -25.43
CA GLY A 181 3.94 -7.18 -25.60
C GLY A 181 3.92 -6.38 -24.30
N GLY A 182 3.86 -7.03 -23.14
CA GLY A 182 3.86 -6.40 -21.84
C GLY A 182 5.24 -5.95 -21.37
N ALA A 183 5.32 -5.43 -20.15
CA ALA A 183 6.55 -4.92 -19.55
C ALA A 183 6.69 -5.36 -18.09
N LEU A 184 7.93 -5.64 -17.71
CA LEU A 184 8.33 -5.85 -16.33
C LEU A 184 9.19 -4.67 -15.88
N TYR A 185 8.76 -3.98 -14.82
CA TYR A 185 9.56 -2.94 -14.16
C TYR A 185 10.18 -3.47 -12.88
N VAL A 186 11.46 -3.22 -12.69
CA VAL A 186 12.23 -3.73 -11.55
C VAL A 186 13.02 -2.61 -10.91
N GLU A 187 12.83 -2.36 -9.62
CA GLU A 187 13.73 -1.57 -8.77
C GLU A 187 14.68 -2.49 -8.00
N SER A 188 15.95 -2.10 -7.89
CA SER A 188 17.01 -2.89 -7.25
C SER A 188 18.13 -2.01 -6.71
N GLY A 189 18.93 -2.53 -5.78
CA GLY A 189 20.17 -1.87 -5.33
C GLY A 189 21.31 -2.02 -6.33
N GLU A 190 21.37 -3.16 -7.01
CA GLU A 190 22.37 -3.49 -8.01
C GLU A 190 21.75 -3.63 -9.41
N PRO A 191 22.54 -3.56 -10.48
CA PRO A 191 22.04 -3.81 -11.83
C PRO A 191 21.39 -5.19 -11.94
N VAL A 192 20.28 -5.28 -12.67
CA VAL A 192 19.73 -6.59 -13.06
C VAL A 192 20.66 -7.23 -14.08
N ASP A 193 21.21 -8.39 -13.74
CA ASP A 193 22.07 -9.18 -14.63
C ASP A 193 21.24 -10.28 -15.28
N LEU A 194 20.96 -10.12 -16.59
CA LEU A 194 20.19 -11.08 -17.36
C LEU A 194 20.88 -12.45 -17.43
N ALA A 195 22.22 -12.48 -17.48
CA ALA A 195 22.98 -13.73 -17.57
C ALA A 195 22.91 -14.54 -16.27
N GLN A 196 22.75 -13.87 -15.14
CA GLN A 196 22.63 -14.49 -13.81
C GLN A 196 21.18 -14.67 -13.36
N THR A 197 20.21 -14.31 -14.21
CA THR A 197 18.77 -14.43 -13.90
C THR A 197 18.09 -15.32 -14.96
N PRO A 198 18.14 -16.65 -14.84
CA PRO A 198 17.61 -17.56 -15.85
C PRO A 198 16.15 -17.35 -16.22
N ALA A 199 15.33 -16.84 -15.30
CA ALA A 199 13.94 -16.49 -15.57
C ALA A 199 13.78 -15.38 -16.61
N LEU A 200 14.81 -14.57 -16.84
CA LEU A 200 14.83 -13.50 -17.84
C LEU A 200 15.44 -13.95 -19.19
N ALA A 201 15.59 -15.25 -19.43
CA ALA A 201 16.00 -15.73 -20.74
C ALA A 201 14.98 -15.28 -21.81
N GLY A 202 15.45 -14.66 -22.90
CA GLY A 202 14.60 -14.06 -23.93
C GLY A 202 13.96 -12.74 -23.54
N TRP A 203 14.49 -12.06 -22.53
CA TRP A 203 14.12 -10.70 -22.14
C TRP A 203 15.28 -9.73 -22.38
N ALA A 204 14.96 -8.49 -22.71
CA ALA A 204 15.91 -7.40 -22.86
C ALA A 204 15.60 -6.25 -21.88
N ILE A 205 16.64 -5.62 -21.34
CA ILE A 205 16.52 -4.35 -20.65
C ILE A 205 16.37 -3.26 -21.72
N THR A 206 15.15 -2.76 -21.91
CA THR A 206 14.86 -1.74 -22.94
C THR A 206 15.13 -0.33 -22.47
N ARG A 207 15.09 -0.10 -21.14
CA ARG A 207 15.39 1.17 -20.49
C ARG A 207 15.98 0.89 -19.10
N GLU A 208 16.92 1.73 -18.69
CA GLU A 208 17.47 1.71 -17.35
C GLU A 208 17.71 3.11 -16.82
N GLY A 209 17.77 3.24 -15.50
CA GLY A 209 18.10 4.50 -14.83
C GLY A 209 18.61 4.29 -13.42
N LYS A 210 19.12 5.39 -12.82
CA LYS A 210 19.62 5.39 -11.45
C LYS A 210 19.16 6.64 -10.71
N ALA A 211 18.74 6.46 -9.47
CA ALA A 211 18.40 7.56 -8.56
C ALA A 211 18.94 7.27 -7.15
N GLY A 212 20.07 7.91 -6.81
CA GLY A 212 20.79 7.59 -5.59
C GLY A 212 21.34 6.17 -5.61
N ALA A 213 20.95 5.36 -4.61
CA ALA A 213 21.32 3.95 -4.52
C ALA A 213 20.39 3.02 -5.31
N VAL A 214 19.25 3.52 -5.78
CA VAL A 214 18.26 2.71 -6.50
C VAL A 214 18.55 2.71 -7.99
N ARG A 215 18.56 1.53 -8.58
CA ARG A 215 18.53 1.30 -10.02
C ARG A 215 17.14 0.85 -10.42
N TYR A 216 16.70 1.24 -11.59
CA TYR A 216 15.39 0.87 -12.08
C TYR A 216 15.47 0.53 -13.56
N HIS A 217 14.78 -0.54 -13.93
CA HIS A 217 14.89 -1.18 -15.24
C HIS A 217 13.50 -1.44 -15.79
N LEU A 218 13.33 -1.22 -17.09
CA LEU A 218 12.17 -1.68 -17.82
C LEU A 218 12.60 -2.80 -18.76
N LEU A 219 12.01 -3.98 -18.58
CA LEU A 219 12.31 -5.16 -19.35
C LEU A 219 11.12 -5.53 -20.23
N ARG A 220 11.41 -6.05 -21.43
CA ARG A 220 10.44 -6.60 -22.36
C ARG A 220 10.99 -7.90 -22.95
N ARG A 221 10.08 -8.76 -23.45
CA ARG A 221 10.52 -9.94 -24.19
C ARG A 221 11.17 -9.51 -25.50
N GLU A 222 12.26 -10.20 -25.87
CA GLU A 222 12.87 -10.05 -27.20
C GLU A 222 11.90 -10.53 -28.28
N ASN A 223 11.94 -9.91 -29.46
CA ASN A 223 11.13 -10.27 -30.64
C ASN A 223 9.61 -10.07 -30.52
N GLU A 224 9.14 -9.29 -29.55
CA GLU A 224 7.73 -8.85 -29.50
C GLU A 224 7.67 -7.34 -29.86
N GLU A 225 7.84 -7.02 -31.18
CA GLU A 225 7.54 -5.69 -31.75
C GLU A 225 6.06 -5.57 -32.15
#